data_2afb7982756749552b952bb0e3f89d47
#
_entry.id   2afb7982756749552b952bb0e3f89d47
#
_cell.length_a   1.000
_cell.length_b   1.000
_cell.length_c   1.000
_cell.angle_alpha   90.00
_cell.angle_beta   90.00
_cell.angle_gamma   90.00
#
_symmetry.space_group_name_H-M   'P 1'
#
loop_
_entity.id
_entity.type
_entity.pdbx_description
1 polymer ?
#
loop_
_entity_poly.entity_id
_entity_poly.type
_entity_poly.pdbx_seq_one_letter_code
_entity_poly.pdbx_strand_id
1 'polypeptide(L)'
;MGLFDRFKKSNKKEKKVVLDDVEIEEEELRLKEIAINHKDRIERAQAADKITNEYVALDMAKTVKDRAIRLIAVNKLKDKDLLMDAAKNSQFFDVRSFAWERLGENNKSIAEIVINSKKSKHVDAIFNKITDEETLKWIAIEANDKKYKNYAVDKIDNADILYDLVLKSKDNSIKKAAIQKESFTSEEVLKKVAIE
;
A
#
# COMPACT_ATOMS: atom_id res chain seq x y z
N MET A 1 22.84 -5.95 -3.84
CA MET A 1 23.45 -7.05 -3.07
C MET A 1 22.30 -7.83 -2.47
N GLY A 2 22.08 -9.07 -2.96
CA GLY A 2 20.93 -9.88 -2.56
C GLY A 2 21.14 -10.52 -1.19
N LEU A 3 20.01 -10.88 -0.55
CA LEU A 3 19.96 -11.54 0.77
C LEU A 3 20.92 -12.74 0.88
N PHE A 4 21.20 -13.42 -0.25
CA PHE A 4 22.04 -14.62 -0.34
C PHE A 4 23.55 -14.41 -0.18
N ASP A 5 24.09 -13.21 -0.35
CA ASP A 5 25.53 -12.97 -0.22
C ASP A 5 26.03 -12.96 1.23
N ARG A 6 25.14 -12.99 2.21
CA ARG A 6 25.48 -13.00 3.65
C ARG A 6 25.60 -14.40 4.26
N PHE A 7 25.31 -15.47 3.48
CA PHE A 7 25.30 -16.85 4.00
C PHE A 7 26.66 -17.54 3.88
N LYS A 8 27.63 -17.21 4.70
CA LYS A 8 28.82 -18.04 4.89
C LYS A 8 29.08 -18.36 6.36
N LYS A 9 28.80 -19.65 6.67
CA LYS A 9 29.28 -20.47 7.79
C LYS A 9 28.73 -20.21 9.19
N SER A 10 27.97 -21.18 9.67
CA SER A 10 27.95 -21.56 11.07
C SER A 10 27.65 -23.05 11.25
N ASN A 11 28.20 -23.64 12.32
CA ASN A 11 28.32 -25.07 12.61
C ASN A 11 27.00 -25.80 12.93
N LYS A 12 27.03 -27.15 12.70
CA LYS A 12 26.01 -28.15 12.97
C LYS A 12 25.41 -28.08 14.38
N LYS A 13 24.31 -27.35 14.53
CA LYS A 13 23.17 -27.52 15.44
C LYS A 13 22.19 -26.44 15.01
N GLU A 14 21.01 -26.84 14.51
CA GLU A 14 19.94 -25.96 14.02
C GLU A 14 20.45 -24.63 13.46
N LYS A 15 20.69 -24.61 12.15
CA LYS A 15 21.25 -23.42 11.51
C LYS A 15 20.19 -22.32 11.45
N LYS A 16 20.33 -21.36 12.35
CA LYS A 16 19.57 -20.11 12.34
C LYS A 16 20.38 -19.02 11.66
N VAL A 17 19.73 -18.19 10.90
CA VAL A 17 20.31 -17.04 10.22
C VAL A 17 19.78 -15.78 10.88
N VAL A 18 20.68 -14.90 11.29
CA VAL A 18 20.31 -13.60 11.86
C VAL A 18 20.17 -12.60 10.72
N LEU A 19 19.00 -12.01 10.58
CA LEU A 19 18.70 -10.89 9.70
C LEU A 19 18.20 -9.75 10.58
N ASP A 20 18.96 -8.66 10.65
CA ASP A 20 18.61 -7.46 11.43
C ASP A 20 18.11 -7.80 12.85
N ASP A 21 18.88 -8.63 13.59
CA ASP A 21 18.60 -9.13 14.94
C ASP A 21 17.48 -10.19 15.07
N VAL A 22 16.93 -10.70 13.96
CA VAL A 22 15.93 -11.77 13.96
C VAL A 22 16.56 -13.11 13.57
N GLU A 23 16.44 -14.13 14.45
CA GLU A 23 16.83 -15.48 14.12
C GLU A 23 15.78 -16.14 13.20
N ILE A 24 16.20 -16.57 12.00
CA ILE A 24 15.34 -17.25 11.02
C ILE A 24 15.85 -18.68 10.84
N GLU A 25 14.95 -19.65 10.91
CA GLU A 25 15.27 -21.05 10.67
C GLU A 25 15.65 -21.29 9.20
N GLU A 26 16.60 -22.18 8.96
CA GLU A 26 17.08 -22.54 7.61
C GLU A 26 15.93 -23.07 6.71
N GLU A 27 14.98 -23.79 7.31
CA GLU A 27 13.81 -24.32 6.60
C GLU A 27 12.90 -23.20 6.05
N GLU A 28 12.70 -22.11 6.79
CA GLU A 28 11.92 -20.94 6.32
C GLU A 28 12.55 -20.31 5.08
N LEU A 29 13.87 -20.21 5.04
CA LEU A 29 14.60 -19.70 3.87
C LEU A 29 14.51 -20.63 2.68
N ARG A 30 14.56 -21.94 2.92
CA ARG A 30 14.37 -22.96 1.88
C ARG A 30 12.95 -22.90 1.30
N LEU A 31 11.94 -22.81 2.15
CA LEU A 31 10.54 -22.63 1.73
C LEU A 31 10.37 -21.36 0.88
N LYS A 32 10.99 -20.25 1.29
CA LYS A 32 11.00 -19.02 0.52
C LYS A 32 11.63 -19.23 -0.87
N GLU A 33 12.75 -19.92 -0.95
CA GLU A 33 13.41 -20.21 -2.24
C GLU A 33 12.51 -21.02 -3.17
N ILE A 34 11.85 -22.07 -2.65
CA ILE A 34 10.88 -22.88 -3.40
C ILE A 34 9.70 -22.00 -3.86
N ALA A 35 9.13 -21.18 -2.97
CA ALA A 35 8.00 -20.31 -3.27
C ALA A 35 8.31 -19.29 -4.38
N ILE A 36 9.56 -18.87 -4.52
CA ILE A 36 9.97 -17.90 -5.54
C ILE A 36 10.36 -18.59 -6.85
N ASN A 37 11.14 -19.69 -6.78
CA ASN A 37 11.90 -20.19 -7.92
C ASN A 37 11.39 -21.52 -8.48
N HIS A 38 10.51 -22.25 -7.78
CA HIS A 38 10.04 -23.55 -8.28
C HIS A 38 9.23 -23.38 -9.59
N LYS A 39 9.40 -24.31 -10.53
CA LYS A 39 8.72 -24.26 -11.84
C LYS A 39 7.20 -24.46 -11.71
N ASP A 40 6.80 -25.37 -10.84
CA ASP A 40 5.39 -25.67 -10.60
C ASP A 40 4.76 -24.58 -9.70
N ARG A 41 3.62 -24.05 -10.15
CA ARG A 41 2.89 -23.00 -9.43
C ARG A 41 2.26 -23.51 -8.14
N ILE A 42 1.83 -24.78 -8.12
CA ILE A 42 1.22 -25.40 -6.93
C ILE A 42 2.28 -25.56 -5.86
N GLU A 43 3.45 -26.05 -6.21
CA GLU A 43 4.58 -26.18 -5.29
C GLU A 43 5.02 -24.82 -4.72
N ARG A 44 5.04 -23.76 -5.55
CA ARG A 44 5.32 -22.41 -5.07
C ARG A 44 4.30 -21.96 -4.02
N ALA A 45 3.00 -22.15 -4.29
CA ALA A 45 1.93 -21.77 -3.38
C ALA A 45 1.98 -22.56 -2.07
N GLN A 46 2.21 -23.88 -2.14
CA GLN A 46 2.34 -24.74 -0.98
C GLN A 46 3.54 -24.37 -0.12
N ALA A 47 4.69 -24.05 -0.73
CA ALA A 47 5.86 -23.59 0.00
C ALA A 47 5.59 -22.26 0.71
N ALA A 48 4.98 -21.28 0.00
CA ALA A 48 4.59 -20.02 0.60
C ALA A 48 3.60 -20.18 1.76
N ASP A 49 2.67 -21.15 1.63
CA ASP A 49 1.69 -21.41 2.70
C ASP A 49 2.30 -22.05 3.95
N LYS A 50 3.39 -22.80 3.82
CA LYS A 50 4.11 -23.40 4.95
C LYS A 50 4.97 -22.40 5.73
N ILE A 51 5.25 -21.23 5.19
CA ILE A 51 6.03 -20.18 5.88
C ILE A 51 5.26 -19.75 7.13
N THR A 52 5.95 -19.72 8.25
CA THR A 52 5.43 -19.31 9.56
C THR A 52 6.12 -18.07 10.11
N ASN A 53 7.35 -17.81 9.69
CA ASN A 53 8.10 -16.63 10.10
C ASN A 53 7.57 -15.37 9.39
N GLU A 54 7.02 -14.43 10.16
CA GLU A 54 6.39 -13.23 9.63
C GLU A 54 7.37 -12.26 8.95
N TYR A 55 8.64 -12.25 9.33
CA TYR A 55 9.66 -11.43 8.65
C TYR A 55 9.98 -11.97 7.26
N VAL A 56 10.05 -13.30 7.11
CA VAL A 56 10.19 -13.96 5.81
C VAL A 56 8.96 -13.66 4.95
N ALA A 57 7.77 -13.76 5.53
CA ALA A 57 6.52 -13.45 4.86
C ALA A 57 6.45 -11.98 4.43
N LEU A 58 6.85 -11.03 5.29
CA LEU A 58 6.89 -9.60 4.96
C LEU A 58 7.83 -9.32 3.78
N ASP A 59 9.04 -9.89 3.81
CA ASP A 59 9.97 -9.72 2.70
C ASP A 59 9.40 -10.28 1.39
N MET A 60 8.78 -11.46 1.41
CA MET A 60 8.11 -12.03 0.23
C MET A 60 6.95 -11.16 -0.26
N ALA A 61 6.12 -10.65 0.62
CA ALA A 61 5.02 -9.74 0.27
C ALA A 61 5.53 -8.48 -0.43
N LYS A 62 6.69 -7.96 -0.02
CA LYS A 62 7.28 -6.72 -0.56
C LYS A 62 8.10 -6.91 -1.83
N THR A 63 8.58 -8.14 -2.13
CA THR A 63 9.58 -8.35 -3.19
C THR A 63 9.14 -9.30 -4.30
N VAL A 64 8.27 -10.29 -4.02
CA VAL A 64 7.92 -11.34 -4.98
C VAL A 64 7.02 -10.81 -6.09
N LYS A 65 7.38 -11.07 -7.36
CA LYS A 65 6.61 -10.61 -8.53
C LYS A 65 5.31 -11.38 -8.75
N ASP A 66 5.26 -12.67 -8.36
CA ASP A 66 4.05 -13.47 -8.49
C ASP A 66 2.99 -12.99 -7.48
N ARG A 67 1.89 -12.46 -8.02
CA ARG A 67 0.79 -11.89 -7.21
C ARG A 67 0.21 -12.90 -6.22
N ALA A 68 0.03 -14.15 -6.63
CA ALA A 68 -0.56 -15.16 -5.75
C ALA A 68 0.35 -15.44 -4.54
N ILE A 69 1.65 -15.55 -4.78
CA ILE A 69 2.63 -15.82 -3.72
C ILE A 69 2.72 -14.65 -2.74
N ARG A 70 2.78 -13.39 -3.23
CA ARG A 70 2.85 -12.25 -2.30
C ARG A 70 1.55 -12.04 -1.50
N LEU A 71 0.37 -12.40 -2.06
CA LEU A 71 -0.88 -12.34 -1.30
C LEU A 71 -0.96 -13.44 -0.24
N ILE A 72 -0.44 -14.65 -0.52
CA ILE A 72 -0.27 -15.67 0.51
C ILE A 72 0.65 -15.13 1.61
N ALA A 73 1.78 -14.55 1.23
CA ALA A 73 2.77 -14.04 2.16
C ALA A 73 2.20 -12.93 3.06
N VAL A 74 1.55 -11.91 2.51
CA VAL A 74 0.95 -10.83 3.33
C VAL A 74 -0.18 -11.35 4.22
N ASN A 75 -0.87 -12.43 3.83
CA ASN A 75 -1.89 -13.06 4.67
C ASN A 75 -1.32 -13.76 5.91
N LYS A 76 -0.03 -14.11 5.90
CA LYS A 76 0.64 -14.70 7.07
C LYS A 76 0.95 -13.70 8.18
N LEU A 77 1.03 -12.41 7.86
CA LEU A 77 1.31 -11.37 8.83
C LEU A 77 0.17 -11.25 9.85
N LYS A 78 0.49 -11.28 11.14
CA LYS A 78 -0.42 -11.07 12.27
C LYS A 78 -0.01 -9.86 13.09
N ASP A 79 1.29 -9.62 13.16
CA ASP A 79 1.86 -8.46 13.83
C ASP A 79 1.41 -7.17 13.16
N LYS A 80 0.92 -6.20 13.95
CA LYS A 80 0.40 -4.92 13.44
C LYS A 80 1.47 -4.04 12.85
N ASP A 81 2.70 -4.09 13.37
CA ASP A 81 3.80 -3.26 12.88
C ASP A 81 4.29 -3.80 11.53
N LEU A 82 4.33 -5.12 11.35
CA LEU A 82 4.66 -5.76 10.07
C LEU A 82 3.55 -5.52 9.03
N LEU A 83 2.28 -5.57 9.42
CA LEU A 83 1.18 -5.18 8.55
C LEU A 83 1.26 -3.70 8.17
N MET A 84 1.61 -2.83 9.11
CA MET A 84 1.80 -1.40 8.85
C MET A 84 2.97 -1.14 7.90
N ASP A 85 4.07 -1.89 8.04
CA ASP A 85 5.20 -1.82 7.10
C ASP A 85 4.80 -2.29 5.70
N ALA A 86 4.09 -3.42 5.58
CA ALA A 86 3.55 -3.89 4.31
C ALA A 86 2.62 -2.86 3.65
N ALA A 87 1.73 -2.23 4.44
CA ALA A 87 0.76 -1.24 3.97
C ALA A 87 1.40 0.07 3.48
N LYS A 88 2.47 0.50 4.11
CA LYS A 88 3.14 1.77 3.77
C LYS A 88 4.26 1.61 2.74
N ASN A 89 5.00 0.51 2.79
CA ASN A 89 6.30 0.40 2.14
C ASN A 89 6.38 -0.67 1.05
N SER A 90 5.32 -1.48 0.82
CA SER A 90 5.33 -2.40 -0.32
C SER A 90 5.26 -1.64 -1.65
N GLN A 91 6.05 -2.06 -2.64
CA GLN A 91 5.93 -1.54 -4.00
C GLN A 91 4.64 -2.00 -4.71
N PHE A 92 3.97 -3.04 -4.21
CA PHE A 92 2.78 -3.62 -4.82
C PHE A 92 1.52 -3.08 -4.16
N PHE A 93 0.67 -2.38 -4.93
CA PHE A 93 -0.57 -1.79 -4.42
C PHE A 93 -1.56 -2.83 -3.85
N ASP A 94 -1.58 -4.04 -4.41
CA ASP A 94 -2.44 -5.11 -3.92
C ASP A 94 -2.02 -5.61 -2.52
N VAL A 95 -0.74 -5.60 -2.22
CA VAL A 95 -0.21 -5.87 -0.86
C VAL A 95 -0.59 -4.74 0.08
N ARG A 96 -0.39 -3.46 -0.33
CA ARG A 96 -0.74 -2.31 0.50
C ARG A 96 -2.24 -2.30 0.80
N SER A 97 -3.08 -2.48 -0.22
CA SER A 97 -4.53 -2.55 -0.06
C SER A 97 -4.95 -3.64 0.92
N PHE A 98 -4.43 -4.85 0.77
CA PHE A 98 -4.76 -5.97 1.64
C PHE A 98 -4.29 -5.75 3.09
N ALA A 99 -3.10 -5.20 3.26
CA ALA A 99 -2.57 -4.89 4.59
C ALA A 99 -3.39 -3.79 5.29
N TRP A 100 -3.82 -2.73 4.57
CA TRP A 100 -4.74 -1.72 5.11
C TRP A 100 -6.08 -2.32 5.53
N GLU A 101 -6.64 -3.22 4.72
CA GLU A 101 -7.89 -3.93 5.06
C GLU A 101 -7.73 -4.72 6.36
N ARG A 102 -6.63 -5.47 6.50
CA ARG A 102 -6.33 -6.24 7.71
C ARG A 102 -6.11 -5.39 8.97
N LEU A 103 -5.66 -4.16 8.80
CA LEU A 103 -5.53 -3.17 9.89
C LEU A 103 -6.87 -2.50 10.24
N GLY A 104 -7.95 -2.79 9.50
CA GLY A 104 -9.26 -2.15 9.66
C GLY A 104 -9.39 -0.80 8.95
N GLU A 105 -8.39 -0.39 8.17
CA GLU A 105 -8.32 0.88 7.44
C GLU A 105 -8.95 0.75 6.04
N ASN A 106 -10.25 0.43 6.00
CA ASN A 106 -10.96 0.11 4.77
C ASN A 106 -10.93 1.25 3.73
N ASN A 107 -11.03 2.52 4.16
CA ASN A 107 -10.94 3.66 3.26
C ASN A 107 -9.58 3.73 2.57
N LYS A 108 -8.48 3.48 3.31
CA LYS A 108 -7.12 3.43 2.75
C LYS A 108 -6.94 2.25 1.79
N SER A 109 -7.51 1.09 2.12
CA SER A 109 -7.52 -0.07 1.22
C SER A 109 -8.19 0.25 -0.12
N ILE A 110 -9.37 0.87 -0.07
CA ILE A 110 -10.10 1.30 -1.26
C ILE A 110 -9.31 2.36 -2.05
N ALA A 111 -8.71 3.33 -1.36
CA ALA A 111 -7.89 4.35 -1.99
C ALA A 111 -6.72 3.76 -2.78
N GLU A 112 -6.01 2.78 -2.24
CA GLU A 112 -4.93 2.08 -2.94
C GLU A 112 -5.40 1.45 -4.27
N ILE A 113 -6.60 0.85 -4.27
CA ILE A 113 -7.18 0.28 -5.50
C ILE A 113 -7.46 1.38 -6.51
N VAL A 114 -8.11 2.48 -6.09
CA VAL A 114 -8.48 3.59 -6.98
C VAL A 114 -7.24 4.29 -7.54
N ILE A 115 -6.25 4.58 -6.69
CA ILE A 115 -5.01 5.28 -7.05
C ILE A 115 -4.24 4.51 -8.13
N ASN A 116 -4.16 3.18 -8.00
CA ASN A 116 -3.33 2.35 -8.85
C ASN A 116 -4.08 1.67 -10.02
N SER A 117 -5.38 1.88 -10.14
CA SER A 117 -6.21 1.27 -11.18
C SER A 117 -6.43 2.20 -12.36
N LYS A 118 -6.65 1.57 -13.53
CA LYS A 118 -7.18 2.27 -14.70
C LYS A 118 -8.70 2.37 -14.59
N LYS A 119 -9.28 3.38 -15.27
CA LYS A 119 -10.72 3.60 -15.35
C LYS A 119 -11.48 2.32 -15.70
N SER A 120 -12.44 1.95 -14.87
CA SER A 120 -13.38 0.87 -15.12
C SER A 120 -14.67 1.07 -14.31
N LYS A 121 -15.78 0.49 -14.77
CA LYS A 121 -17.06 0.52 -14.04
C LYS A 121 -16.95 -0.07 -12.62
N HIS A 122 -16.07 -1.05 -12.45
CA HIS A 122 -15.84 -1.68 -11.15
C HIS A 122 -15.15 -0.72 -10.18
N VAL A 123 -14.12 -0.03 -10.64
CA VAL A 123 -13.41 0.99 -9.83
C VAL A 123 -14.33 2.18 -9.53
N ASP A 124 -15.19 2.59 -10.48
CA ASP A 124 -16.20 3.62 -10.25
C ASP A 124 -17.16 3.25 -9.10
N ALA A 125 -17.63 2.00 -9.08
CA ALA A 125 -18.52 1.52 -8.02
C ALA A 125 -17.85 1.50 -6.64
N ILE A 126 -16.55 1.16 -6.59
CA ILE A 126 -15.74 1.16 -5.37
C ILE A 126 -15.50 2.60 -4.92
N PHE A 127 -15.08 3.50 -5.82
CA PHE A 127 -14.82 4.91 -5.54
C PHE A 127 -16.04 5.61 -4.94
N ASN A 128 -17.23 5.33 -5.47
CA ASN A 128 -18.46 5.98 -5.01
C ASN A 128 -18.80 5.70 -3.55
N LYS A 129 -18.26 4.63 -2.96
CA LYS A 129 -18.43 4.29 -1.53
C LYS A 129 -17.56 5.13 -0.60
N ILE A 130 -16.57 5.85 -1.13
CA ILE A 130 -15.68 6.68 -0.30
C ILE A 130 -16.43 7.96 0.08
N THR A 131 -16.53 8.21 1.39
CA THR A 131 -17.11 9.41 1.98
C THR A 131 -16.11 10.18 2.84
N ASP A 132 -15.01 9.56 3.24
CA ASP A 132 -13.95 10.18 4.04
C ASP A 132 -13.13 11.15 3.20
N GLU A 133 -13.17 12.44 3.55
CA GLU A 133 -12.56 13.49 2.75
C GLU A 133 -11.03 13.49 2.81
N GLU A 134 -10.41 13.00 3.89
CA GLU A 134 -8.96 12.81 3.92
C GLU A 134 -8.51 11.73 2.91
N THR A 135 -9.29 10.66 2.80
CA THR A 135 -9.08 9.63 1.77
C THR A 135 -9.29 10.19 0.37
N LEU A 136 -10.31 11.03 0.16
CA LEU A 136 -10.54 11.71 -1.12
C LEU A 136 -9.38 12.66 -1.45
N LYS A 137 -8.85 13.41 -0.48
CA LYS A 137 -7.65 14.24 -0.66
C LYS A 137 -6.47 13.41 -1.15
N TRP A 138 -6.23 12.27 -0.53
CA TRP A 138 -5.17 11.37 -0.97
C TRP A 138 -5.35 10.90 -2.42
N ILE A 139 -6.56 10.50 -2.81
CA ILE A 139 -6.88 10.12 -4.19
C ILE A 139 -6.69 11.29 -5.16
N ALA A 140 -7.11 12.51 -4.80
CA ALA A 140 -6.95 13.70 -5.62
C ALA A 140 -5.47 14.01 -5.93
N ILE A 141 -4.56 13.73 -5.00
CA ILE A 141 -3.13 13.93 -5.18
C ILE A 141 -2.49 12.78 -5.98
N GLU A 142 -2.75 11.53 -5.59
CA GLU A 142 -1.95 10.37 -5.99
C GLU A 142 -2.55 9.52 -7.11
N ALA A 143 -3.85 9.64 -7.43
CA ALA A 143 -4.46 8.77 -8.44
C ALA A 143 -3.76 8.86 -9.80
N ASN A 144 -3.52 7.71 -10.42
CA ASN A 144 -2.93 7.64 -11.76
C ASN A 144 -3.90 8.13 -12.86
N ASP A 145 -5.21 7.91 -12.67
CA ASP A 145 -6.22 8.34 -13.62
C ASP A 145 -6.79 9.70 -13.21
N LYS A 146 -6.65 10.69 -14.10
CA LYS A 146 -7.13 12.06 -13.92
C LYS A 146 -8.64 12.15 -13.60
N LYS A 147 -9.43 11.19 -14.07
CA LYS A 147 -10.85 11.10 -13.77
C LYS A 147 -11.09 11.01 -12.25
N TYR A 148 -10.36 10.11 -11.58
CA TYR A 148 -10.53 9.93 -10.14
C TYR A 148 -9.95 11.09 -9.33
N LYS A 149 -8.91 11.75 -9.82
CA LYS A 149 -8.43 13.01 -9.22
C LYS A 149 -9.54 14.06 -9.17
N ASN A 150 -10.16 14.32 -10.32
CA ASN A 150 -11.22 15.33 -10.43
C ASN A 150 -12.45 14.93 -9.59
N TYR A 151 -12.90 13.67 -9.69
CA TYR A 151 -14.03 13.18 -8.91
C TYR A 151 -13.80 13.26 -7.40
N ALA A 152 -12.57 13.08 -6.95
CA ALA A 152 -12.21 13.23 -5.55
C ALA A 152 -12.37 14.69 -5.09
N VAL A 153 -11.88 15.65 -5.87
CA VAL A 153 -12.06 17.08 -5.56
C VAL A 153 -13.54 17.45 -5.55
N ASP A 154 -14.33 16.94 -6.52
CA ASP A 154 -15.77 17.22 -6.60
C ASP A 154 -16.54 16.77 -5.35
N LYS A 155 -16.09 15.69 -4.69
CA LYS A 155 -16.72 15.14 -3.47
C LYS A 155 -16.23 15.80 -2.17
N ILE A 156 -15.17 16.60 -2.19
CA ILE A 156 -14.63 17.29 -1.01
C ILE A 156 -15.36 18.62 -0.82
N ASP A 157 -15.92 18.82 0.36
CA ASP A 157 -16.59 20.08 0.74
C ASP A 157 -15.88 20.78 1.91
N ASN A 158 -14.96 20.11 2.60
CA ASN A 158 -14.16 20.70 3.67
C ASN A 158 -13.16 21.74 3.13
N ALA A 159 -13.33 22.98 3.55
CA ALA A 159 -12.52 24.12 3.09
C ALA A 159 -11.02 23.97 3.42
N ASP A 160 -10.68 23.41 4.58
CA ASP A 160 -9.28 23.20 4.98
C ASP A 160 -8.60 22.14 4.11
N ILE A 161 -9.33 21.08 3.75
CA ILE A 161 -8.83 20.06 2.83
C ILE A 161 -8.64 20.61 1.42
N LEU A 162 -9.57 21.45 0.94
CA LEU A 162 -9.43 22.11 -0.36
C LEU A 162 -8.24 23.06 -0.36
N TYR A 163 -8.03 23.80 0.73
CA TYR A 163 -6.86 24.67 0.90
C TYR A 163 -5.54 23.87 0.85
N ASP A 164 -5.48 22.75 1.58
CA ASP A 164 -4.36 21.82 1.53
C ASP A 164 -4.07 21.32 0.09
N LEU A 165 -5.10 21.01 -0.69
CA LEU A 165 -4.96 20.60 -2.09
C LEU A 165 -4.34 21.72 -2.95
N VAL A 166 -4.74 22.96 -2.74
CA VAL A 166 -4.16 24.12 -3.46
C VAL A 166 -2.68 24.27 -3.14
N LEU A 167 -2.29 24.12 -1.89
CA LEU A 167 -0.88 24.24 -1.47
C LEU A 167 -0.03 23.03 -1.93
N LYS A 168 -0.50 21.81 -1.72
CA LYS A 168 0.31 20.58 -1.82
C LYS A 168 0.26 19.90 -3.18
N SER A 169 -0.83 20.06 -3.96
CA SER A 169 -0.93 19.41 -5.26
C SER A 169 0.10 19.98 -6.25
N LYS A 170 0.74 19.12 -7.02
CA LYS A 170 1.60 19.51 -8.16
C LYS A 170 0.79 19.68 -9.45
N ASP A 171 -0.48 19.27 -9.47
CA ASP A 171 -1.36 19.32 -10.64
C ASP A 171 -2.19 20.62 -10.62
N ASN A 172 -1.90 21.51 -11.54
CA ASN A 172 -2.62 22.79 -11.66
C ASN A 172 -4.12 22.62 -11.94
N SER A 173 -4.54 21.50 -12.55
CA SER A 173 -5.96 21.26 -12.78
C SER A 173 -6.70 20.96 -11.48
N ILE A 174 -6.05 20.27 -10.55
CA ILE A 174 -6.57 19.98 -9.21
C ILE A 174 -6.63 21.27 -8.37
N LYS A 175 -5.56 22.08 -8.39
CA LYS A 175 -5.57 23.38 -7.72
C LYS A 175 -6.74 24.24 -8.20
N LYS A 176 -6.90 24.34 -9.53
CA LYS A 176 -7.99 25.11 -10.14
C LYS A 176 -9.37 24.57 -9.73
N ALA A 177 -9.55 23.24 -9.77
CA ALA A 177 -10.81 22.63 -9.36
C ALA A 177 -11.13 22.90 -7.88
N ALA A 178 -10.13 22.81 -6.99
CA ALA A 178 -10.30 23.12 -5.57
C ALA A 178 -10.69 24.57 -5.31
N ILE A 179 -10.05 25.53 -5.98
CA ILE A 179 -10.36 26.98 -5.85
C ILE A 179 -11.78 27.29 -6.35
N GLN A 180 -12.28 26.55 -7.34
CA GLN A 180 -13.61 26.76 -7.93
C GLN A 180 -14.75 26.19 -7.06
N LYS A 181 -14.44 25.44 -6.01
CA LYS A 181 -15.45 24.93 -5.08
C LYS A 181 -16.04 26.08 -4.26
N GLU A 182 -17.35 26.05 -4.08
CA GLU A 182 -18.08 27.07 -3.33
C GLU A 182 -17.59 27.15 -1.87
N SER A 183 -17.29 26.00 -1.27
CA SER A 183 -16.73 25.91 0.09
C SER A 183 -15.33 26.52 0.23
N PHE A 184 -14.54 26.61 -0.86
CA PHE A 184 -13.23 27.27 -0.84
C PHE A 184 -13.36 28.80 -0.75
N THR A 185 -14.41 29.37 -1.29
CA THR A 185 -14.65 30.84 -1.30
C THR A 185 -15.19 31.37 0.02
N SER A 186 -15.28 30.55 1.07
CA SER A 186 -15.67 30.99 2.40
C SER A 186 -14.70 32.07 2.92
N GLU A 187 -15.23 33.05 3.64
CA GLU A 187 -14.45 34.17 4.22
C GLU A 187 -13.28 33.69 5.08
N GLU A 188 -13.42 32.53 5.71
CA GLU A 188 -12.41 31.91 6.57
C GLU A 188 -11.17 31.44 5.77
N VAL A 189 -11.38 30.83 4.60
CA VAL A 189 -10.29 30.40 3.71
C VAL A 189 -9.58 31.60 3.09
N LEU A 190 -10.34 32.62 2.66
CA LEU A 190 -9.76 33.83 2.10
C LEU A 190 -8.90 34.56 3.13
N LYS A 191 -9.27 34.57 4.42
CA LYS A 191 -8.43 35.11 5.50
C LYS A 191 -7.12 34.34 5.66
N LYS A 192 -7.14 32.99 5.57
CA LYS A 192 -5.91 32.16 5.63
C LYS A 192 -4.96 32.46 4.47
N VAL A 193 -5.49 32.59 3.24
CA VAL A 193 -4.69 32.91 2.05
C VAL A 193 -4.06 34.33 2.11
N ALA A 194 -4.71 35.28 2.79
CA ALA A 194 -4.22 36.66 2.91
C ALA A 194 -3.11 36.84 3.96
N ILE A 195 -2.85 35.84 4.80
CA ILE A 195 -1.86 35.88 5.90
C ILE A 195 -0.53 35.21 5.50
N GLU A 196 -0.50 34.38 4.46
CA GLU A 196 0.72 33.77 3.89
C GLU A 196 1.29 34.58 2.72
#